data_1450520e3d4a680d7664cac24a57e954
#
_entry.id   1450520e3d4a680d7664cac24a57e954
#
_cell.length_a   1.000
_cell.length_b   1.000
_cell.length_c   1.000
_cell.angle_alpha   90.00
_cell.angle_beta   90.00
_cell.angle_gamma   90.00
#
_symmetry.space_group_name_H-M   'P 1'
#
loop_
_entity.id
_entity.type
_entity.pdbx_description
1 polymer ?
#
loop_
_entity_poly.entity_id
_entity_poly.type
_entity_poly.pdbx_seq_one_letter_code
_entity_poly.pdbx_strand_id
1 'polypeptide(L)'
;MLPAATSAYSRMIVFGDSLSDSGQLPDVESLASGTIQSLRFTNRLAPTYRAPSPFGEVSAQRLARALGLKPLLPSTSIVRELLDLPDGTNYATGGYTTDDILGSITRPEGSVVGGVGLTIRRRDGYLVTVGEADPEALYYLNGGGNDFLDGVVTDAAAATASAVTLAQGVDALVSAGATTLVVANLPDIGATPAGFQSGQRDLLLSLSQVFNQVLDERLAVYDGEVAIIRLDVGALFDEVVAAPGDFGLATNIPLSNACFSVSSCDISSYGLAAGTPDPSKLLFNDTVHPTTTGQEILADYAYALIKAPRILSLAGGLVTDSLNAQHQLVGSELRPGQQDDAWRIFVHGDYREDQSRSSHYVGETDAVQRGAGIGAVIPVRQGWLGATVAGRDGELEAPADVELEGLAFSLFVRQHLGRVGSQAIVSYGDFDLELRRRVTLGKAERTLSSGTTARGWAAELRLDYRLTAEESAWYTAPFVAYRYIDTHIDGYREEGSRANALLVSDQERDEHRAEVGLMMDRSPQGGVGVFAELAWGEHLNDENDATEVRLASLPTNRWSGEGIERDKDHYLRLDTGLRLTLGNARLQAGAGVEGWDSLEPHFQLSAGLSF
;
A
#
# COMPACT_ATOMS: atom_id res chain seq x y z
N MET A 1 -6.65 6.51 24.27
CA MET A 1 -7.24 5.63 23.25
C MET A 1 -7.02 6.37 21.95
N LEU A 2 -6.10 5.89 21.13
CA LEU A 2 -5.93 6.39 19.77
C LEU A 2 -7.24 6.09 19.01
N PRO A 3 -7.78 6.99 18.19
CA PRO A 3 -8.89 6.65 17.33
C PRO A 3 -8.47 5.46 16.47
N ALA A 4 -9.30 4.44 16.39
CA ALA A 4 -9.08 3.35 15.46
C ALA A 4 -9.02 3.97 14.06
N ALA A 5 -7.94 3.70 13.33
CA ALA A 5 -7.81 4.12 11.94
C ALA A 5 -9.08 3.66 11.20
N THR A 6 -9.79 4.59 10.56
CA THR A 6 -10.98 4.26 9.77
C THR A 6 -10.52 3.45 8.57
N SER A 7 -11.18 2.35 8.24
CA SER A 7 -10.85 1.55 7.05
C SER A 7 -11.07 2.36 5.77
N ALA A 8 -10.21 2.17 4.75
CA ALA A 8 -10.41 2.77 3.44
C ALA A 8 -11.71 2.31 2.74
N TYR A 9 -12.32 1.24 3.23
CA TYR A 9 -13.57 0.69 2.71
C TYR A 9 -14.65 0.69 3.77
N SER A 10 -15.90 0.97 3.37
CA SER A 10 -17.08 0.96 4.24
C SER A 10 -17.41 -0.46 4.74
N ARG A 11 -17.23 -1.46 3.88
CA ARG A 11 -17.50 -2.88 4.12
C ARG A 11 -16.87 -3.77 3.04
N MET A 12 -16.87 -5.08 3.26
CA MET A 12 -16.53 -6.08 2.26
C MET A 12 -17.75 -6.90 1.88
N ILE A 13 -17.96 -7.11 0.57
CA ILE A 13 -19.04 -7.91 -0.01
C ILE A 13 -18.39 -9.01 -0.84
N VAL A 14 -18.74 -10.27 -0.57
CA VAL A 14 -18.06 -11.43 -1.13
C VAL A 14 -19.02 -12.30 -1.91
N PHE A 15 -18.60 -12.69 -3.12
CA PHE A 15 -19.27 -13.67 -3.98
C PHE A 15 -18.27 -14.76 -4.34
N GLY A 16 -18.72 -16.00 -4.30
CA GLY A 16 -17.81 -17.11 -4.56
C GLY A 16 -18.40 -18.46 -4.14
N ASP A 17 -17.50 -19.39 -4.02
CA ASP A 17 -17.77 -20.78 -3.67
C ASP A 17 -17.31 -21.13 -2.24
N SER A 18 -17.03 -22.42 -2.01
CA SER A 18 -16.55 -22.95 -0.73
C SER A 18 -15.27 -22.32 -0.22
N LEU A 19 -14.40 -21.79 -1.09
CA LEU A 19 -13.14 -21.16 -0.69
C LEU A 19 -13.35 -19.87 0.11
N SER A 20 -14.50 -19.21 -0.06
CA SER A 20 -14.86 -17.96 0.62
C SER A 20 -16.10 -18.07 1.50
N ASP A 21 -16.76 -19.24 1.59
CA ASP A 21 -17.95 -19.47 2.39
C ASP A 21 -17.66 -19.32 3.89
N SER A 22 -18.25 -18.29 4.52
CA SER A 22 -18.07 -17.99 5.95
C SER A 22 -19.05 -18.73 6.88
N GLY A 23 -19.82 -19.68 6.35
CA GLY A 23 -20.72 -20.53 7.14
C GLY A 23 -22.19 -20.46 6.74
N GLN A 24 -22.49 -20.58 5.45
CA GLN A 24 -23.88 -20.65 4.95
C GLN A 24 -24.56 -21.96 5.38
N LEU A 25 -23.84 -23.06 5.29
CA LEU A 25 -24.34 -24.42 5.58
C LEU A 25 -24.15 -24.79 7.05
N PRO A 26 -25.07 -25.59 7.61
CA PRO A 26 -24.89 -26.20 8.94
C PRO A 26 -23.84 -27.32 8.85
N ASP A 27 -23.07 -27.48 9.90
CA ASP A 27 -22.16 -28.60 10.07
C ASP A 27 -22.89 -29.84 10.58
N VAL A 28 -22.98 -30.88 9.75
CA VAL A 28 -23.71 -32.11 10.05
C VAL A 28 -23.09 -32.85 11.25
N GLU A 29 -21.75 -32.84 11.39
CA GLU A 29 -21.08 -33.51 12.50
C GLU A 29 -21.38 -32.81 13.83
N SER A 30 -21.49 -31.48 13.84
CA SER A 30 -21.88 -30.74 15.03
C SER A 30 -23.33 -31.00 15.44
N LEU A 31 -24.23 -31.12 14.47
CA LEU A 31 -25.63 -31.50 14.74
C LEU A 31 -25.69 -32.87 15.42
N ALA A 32 -24.94 -33.86 14.94
CA ALA A 32 -24.84 -35.19 15.53
C ALA A 32 -24.26 -35.18 16.95
N SER A 33 -23.42 -34.22 17.29
CA SER A 33 -22.84 -34.01 18.63
C SER A 33 -23.69 -33.13 19.54
N GLY A 34 -24.89 -32.68 19.09
CA GLY A 34 -25.80 -31.85 19.86
C GLY A 34 -25.49 -30.36 19.89
N THR A 35 -24.66 -29.90 18.96
CA THR A 35 -24.33 -28.47 18.76
C THR A 35 -24.79 -27.99 17.38
N ILE A 36 -25.15 -26.70 17.26
CA ILE A 36 -25.51 -26.09 15.98
C ILE A 36 -24.37 -25.16 15.59
N GLN A 37 -23.59 -25.58 14.61
CA GLN A 37 -22.45 -24.81 14.08
C GLN A 37 -22.55 -24.66 12.58
N SER A 38 -21.97 -23.59 12.06
CA SER A 38 -21.80 -23.38 10.63
C SER A 38 -20.59 -24.13 10.10
N LEU A 39 -20.76 -24.80 8.97
CA LEU A 39 -19.68 -25.42 8.21
C LEU A 39 -18.86 -24.33 7.51
N ARG A 40 -17.55 -24.44 7.58
CA ARG A 40 -16.58 -23.81 6.68
C ARG A 40 -15.71 -24.89 6.09
N PHE A 41 -15.25 -24.70 4.88
CA PHE A 41 -14.50 -25.72 4.13
C PHE A 41 -13.00 -25.70 4.48
N THR A 42 -12.65 -25.32 5.69
CA THR A 42 -11.30 -25.39 6.26
C THR A 42 -11.20 -26.54 7.26
N ASN A 43 -10.00 -26.81 7.75
CA ASN A 43 -9.83 -27.71 8.86
C ASN A 43 -10.41 -27.13 10.16
N ARG A 44 -10.88 -28.00 11.01
CA ARG A 44 -11.23 -27.65 12.39
C ARG A 44 -10.00 -27.28 13.19
N LEU A 45 -10.20 -26.46 14.21
CA LEU A 45 -9.12 -26.01 15.08
C LEU A 45 -8.78 -27.06 16.16
N ALA A 46 -7.55 -27.02 16.65
CA ALA A 46 -7.11 -27.81 17.80
C ALA A 46 -8.05 -27.59 19.02
N PRO A 47 -8.12 -28.52 19.98
CA PRO A 47 -7.21 -29.67 20.12
C PRO A 47 -7.65 -30.94 19.40
N THR A 48 -8.95 -31.07 19.01
CA THR A 48 -9.45 -32.35 18.52
C THR A 48 -9.52 -32.49 17.01
N TYR A 49 -9.56 -31.35 16.27
CA TYR A 49 -9.83 -31.28 14.83
C TYR A 49 -11.15 -31.97 14.39
N ARG A 50 -12.10 -32.17 15.34
CA ARG A 50 -13.43 -32.74 15.14
C ARG A 50 -14.48 -31.92 15.86
N ALA A 51 -15.76 -32.16 15.60
CA ALA A 51 -16.80 -31.53 16.39
C ALA A 51 -16.62 -31.89 17.89
N PRO A 52 -16.85 -30.95 18.83
CA PRO A 52 -17.41 -29.62 18.64
C PRO A 52 -16.38 -28.50 18.31
N SER A 53 -15.12 -28.83 17.98
CA SER A 53 -14.13 -27.80 17.61
C SER A 53 -14.63 -26.97 16.42
N PRO A 54 -14.46 -25.64 16.43
CA PRO A 54 -14.89 -24.79 15.32
C PRO A 54 -13.97 -24.95 14.10
N PHE A 55 -14.48 -24.65 12.93
CA PHE A 55 -13.65 -24.51 11.72
C PHE A 55 -12.83 -23.22 11.75
N GLY A 56 -11.66 -23.26 11.13
CA GLY A 56 -10.85 -22.06 10.88
C GLY A 56 -11.54 -21.06 9.94
N GLU A 57 -11.07 -19.83 9.96
CA GLU A 57 -11.56 -18.78 9.05
C GLU A 57 -11.08 -19.04 7.61
N VAL A 58 -11.95 -18.72 6.65
CA VAL A 58 -11.57 -18.63 5.23
C VAL A 58 -10.81 -17.35 4.92
N SER A 59 -10.12 -17.30 3.78
CA SER A 59 -9.27 -16.16 3.38
C SER A 59 -10.02 -14.83 3.36
N ALA A 60 -11.25 -14.80 2.85
CA ALA A 60 -12.08 -13.60 2.82
C ALA A 60 -12.38 -13.04 4.23
N GLN A 61 -12.62 -13.91 5.25
CA GLN A 61 -12.81 -13.47 6.63
C GLN A 61 -11.53 -12.90 7.24
N ARG A 62 -10.38 -13.53 6.96
CA ARG A 62 -9.07 -13.06 7.41
C ARG A 62 -8.72 -11.72 6.77
N LEU A 63 -8.98 -11.57 5.46
CA LEU A 63 -8.77 -10.33 4.71
C LEU A 63 -9.62 -9.19 5.29
N ALA A 64 -10.92 -9.41 5.50
CA ALA A 64 -11.79 -8.39 6.09
C ALA A 64 -11.28 -7.93 7.47
N ARG A 65 -10.79 -8.86 8.30
CA ARG A 65 -10.18 -8.54 9.60
C ARG A 65 -8.87 -7.75 9.45
N ALA A 66 -7.99 -8.15 8.52
CA ALA A 66 -6.72 -7.45 8.25
C ALA A 66 -6.94 -6.01 7.76
N LEU A 67 -8.03 -5.79 7.01
CA LEU A 67 -8.47 -4.47 6.55
C LEU A 67 -9.20 -3.65 7.64
N GLY A 68 -9.35 -4.16 8.86
CA GLY A 68 -10.06 -3.47 9.94
C GLY A 68 -11.59 -3.39 9.75
N LEU A 69 -12.15 -4.19 8.83
CA LEU A 69 -13.57 -4.20 8.51
C LEU A 69 -14.37 -5.00 9.54
N LYS A 70 -15.69 -4.78 9.55
CA LYS A 70 -16.60 -5.58 10.37
C LYS A 70 -16.48 -7.07 10.03
N PRO A 71 -16.71 -7.99 10.99
CA PRO A 71 -16.66 -9.42 10.74
C PRO A 71 -17.50 -9.82 9.53
N LEU A 72 -16.89 -10.54 8.60
CA LEU A 72 -17.56 -11.03 7.39
C LEU A 72 -18.47 -12.21 7.74
N LEU A 73 -19.78 -11.98 7.76
CA LEU A 73 -20.81 -12.94 8.11
C LEU A 73 -21.54 -13.44 6.85
N PRO A 74 -22.03 -14.70 6.86
CA PRO A 74 -22.75 -15.26 5.73
C PRO A 74 -24.11 -14.59 5.51
N SER A 75 -24.51 -14.41 4.25
CA SER A 75 -25.73 -13.69 3.84
C SER A 75 -26.99 -14.55 3.91
N THR A 76 -26.87 -15.88 3.75
CA THR A 76 -28.02 -16.79 3.55
C THR A 76 -27.91 -18.01 4.47
N SER A 77 -27.25 -17.87 5.61
CA SER A 77 -26.96 -18.98 6.53
C SER A 77 -28.23 -19.60 7.13
N ILE A 78 -28.36 -20.90 6.97
CA ILE A 78 -29.41 -21.70 7.62
C ILE A 78 -29.23 -21.66 9.15
N VAL A 79 -28.01 -21.70 9.66
CA VAL A 79 -27.72 -21.65 11.10
C VAL A 79 -28.13 -20.31 11.71
N ARG A 80 -27.85 -19.20 11.02
CA ARG A 80 -28.22 -17.86 11.48
C ARG A 80 -29.74 -17.68 11.52
N GLU A 81 -30.45 -18.18 10.51
CA GLU A 81 -31.88 -18.18 10.47
C GLU A 81 -32.48 -18.99 11.63
N LEU A 82 -31.98 -20.21 11.88
CA LEU A 82 -32.44 -21.03 13.01
C LEU A 82 -32.20 -20.39 14.39
N LEU A 83 -31.19 -19.52 14.50
CA LEU A 83 -30.82 -18.82 15.73
C LEU A 83 -31.36 -17.39 15.81
N ASP A 84 -32.18 -16.96 14.85
CA ASP A 84 -32.72 -15.59 14.73
C ASP A 84 -31.64 -14.51 14.77
N LEU A 85 -30.53 -14.75 14.05
CA LEU A 85 -29.39 -13.84 13.93
C LEU A 85 -29.41 -13.10 12.60
N PRO A 86 -28.98 -11.82 12.56
CA PRO A 86 -28.96 -11.03 11.33
C PRO A 86 -28.00 -11.61 10.29
N ASP A 87 -28.37 -11.51 9.01
CA ASP A 87 -27.57 -11.91 7.88
C ASP A 87 -26.40 -10.95 7.63
N GLY A 88 -25.37 -11.46 6.96
CA GLY A 88 -24.16 -10.72 6.61
C GLY A 88 -24.06 -10.33 5.13
N THR A 89 -22.84 -10.02 4.71
CA THR A 89 -22.50 -9.55 3.35
C THR A 89 -21.72 -10.58 2.53
N ASN A 90 -21.54 -11.80 3.03
CA ASN A 90 -20.85 -12.86 2.31
C ASN A 90 -21.88 -13.78 1.61
N TYR A 91 -21.99 -13.64 0.30
CA TYR A 91 -22.86 -14.44 -0.58
C TYR A 91 -22.19 -15.71 -1.10
N ALA A 92 -20.89 -15.91 -0.82
CA ALA A 92 -20.17 -17.12 -1.21
C ALA A 92 -20.78 -18.35 -0.53
N THR A 93 -21.02 -19.40 -1.29
CA THR A 93 -21.68 -20.62 -0.81
C THR A 93 -20.96 -21.87 -1.35
N GLY A 94 -20.70 -22.83 -0.50
CA GLY A 94 -20.07 -24.09 -0.89
C GLY A 94 -20.84 -24.79 -2.02
N GLY A 95 -20.12 -25.22 -3.07
CA GLY A 95 -20.68 -25.88 -4.24
C GLY A 95 -21.15 -24.95 -5.35
N TYR A 96 -21.10 -23.63 -5.20
CA TYR A 96 -21.53 -22.71 -6.25
C TYR A 96 -20.64 -22.82 -7.50
N THR A 97 -21.31 -22.99 -8.65
CA THR A 97 -20.74 -22.80 -9.98
C THR A 97 -20.70 -21.32 -10.34
N THR A 98 -20.07 -20.96 -11.46
CA THR A 98 -20.08 -19.58 -11.95
C THR A 98 -21.47 -19.04 -12.21
N ASP A 99 -22.45 -19.89 -12.64
CA ASP A 99 -23.85 -19.51 -12.83
C ASP A 99 -24.57 -19.20 -11.49
N ASP A 100 -24.29 -20.00 -10.46
CA ASP A 100 -24.83 -19.75 -9.11
C ASP A 100 -24.27 -18.45 -8.51
N ILE A 101 -22.97 -18.19 -8.74
CA ILE A 101 -22.31 -16.94 -8.31
C ILE A 101 -22.98 -15.75 -9.00
N LEU A 102 -23.16 -15.79 -10.32
CA LEU A 102 -23.87 -14.75 -11.06
C LEU A 102 -25.31 -14.60 -10.54
N GLY A 103 -26.00 -15.72 -10.23
CA GLY A 103 -27.33 -15.72 -9.64
C GLY A 103 -27.38 -14.99 -8.28
N SER A 104 -26.38 -15.26 -7.42
CA SER A 104 -26.29 -14.60 -6.09
C SER A 104 -26.02 -13.10 -6.17
N ILE A 105 -25.60 -12.59 -7.33
CA ILE A 105 -25.44 -11.16 -7.61
C ILE A 105 -26.74 -10.57 -8.18
N THR A 106 -27.34 -11.24 -9.20
CA THR A 106 -28.27 -10.58 -10.13
C THR A 106 -29.70 -11.10 -10.11
N ARG A 107 -29.97 -12.31 -9.56
CA ARG A 107 -31.28 -12.97 -9.73
C ARG A 107 -32.17 -12.88 -8.50
N PRO A 108 -33.49 -12.70 -8.67
CA PRO A 108 -34.45 -12.98 -7.60
C PRO A 108 -34.28 -14.41 -7.09
N GLU A 109 -34.31 -14.58 -5.76
CA GLU A 109 -34.05 -15.87 -5.10
C GLU A 109 -32.71 -16.53 -5.54
N GLY A 110 -31.76 -15.76 -6.08
CA GLY A 110 -30.50 -16.27 -6.66
C GLY A 110 -29.48 -16.71 -5.63
N SER A 111 -29.60 -16.32 -4.35
CA SER A 111 -28.77 -16.82 -3.26
C SER A 111 -29.47 -18.04 -2.61
N VAL A 112 -29.01 -19.25 -2.94
CA VAL A 112 -29.66 -20.51 -2.54
C VAL A 112 -28.73 -21.36 -1.71
N VAL A 113 -29.14 -21.70 -0.50
CA VAL A 113 -28.38 -22.59 0.40
C VAL A 113 -29.27 -23.78 0.79
N GLY A 114 -28.81 -24.99 0.54
CA GLY A 114 -29.48 -26.20 0.87
C GLY A 114 -28.68 -27.45 0.59
N GLY A 115 -29.04 -28.56 1.18
CA GLY A 115 -28.40 -29.85 0.93
C GLY A 115 -28.67 -30.89 2.04
N VAL A 116 -28.48 -32.18 1.68
CA VAL A 116 -28.48 -33.33 2.60
C VAL A 116 -29.72 -33.39 3.53
N GLY A 117 -30.93 -33.18 2.96
CA GLY A 117 -32.18 -33.31 3.70
C GLY A 117 -32.52 -32.16 4.65
N LEU A 118 -31.79 -31.06 4.54
CA LEU A 118 -32.02 -29.84 5.31
C LEU A 118 -32.90 -28.84 4.55
N THR A 119 -33.50 -27.91 5.28
CA THR A 119 -34.33 -26.83 4.73
C THR A 119 -33.50 -26.01 3.71
N ILE A 120 -34.05 -25.82 2.53
CA ILE A 120 -33.47 -24.90 1.55
C ILE A 120 -33.84 -23.48 1.96
N ARG A 121 -32.82 -22.62 2.13
CA ARG A 121 -33.00 -21.18 2.32
C ARG A 121 -32.71 -20.46 1.01
N ARG A 122 -33.57 -19.51 0.64
CA ARG A 122 -33.44 -18.69 -0.54
C ARG A 122 -33.51 -17.22 -0.18
N ARG A 123 -32.72 -16.42 -0.84
CA ARG A 123 -32.74 -14.97 -0.76
C ARG A 123 -32.48 -14.37 -2.13
N ASP A 124 -32.92 -13.15 -2.32
CA ASP A 124 -32.58 -12.38 -3.51
C ASP A 124 -31.07 -12.16 -3.61
N GLY A 125 -30.59 -12.12 -4.83
CA GLY A 125 -29.22 -11.72 -5.14
C GLY A 125 -28.93 -10.30 -4.63
N TYR A 126 -27.68 -10.01 -4.46
CA TYR A 126 -27.22 -8.75 -3.86
C TYR A 126 -27.85 -7.52 -4.53
N LEU A 127 -27.71 -7.38 -5.86
CA LEU A 127 -28.21 -6.21 -6.61
C LEU A 127 -29.73 -6.14 -6.65
N VAL A 128 -30.43 -7.27 -6.56
CA VAL A 128 -31.90 -7.29 -6.42
C VAL A 128 -32.32 -6.67 -5.09
N THR A 129 -31.52 -6.91 -4.04
CA THR A 129 -31.81 -6.41 -2.69
C THR A 129 -31.45 -4.92 -2.54
N VAL A 130 -30.31 -4.47 -3.10
CA VAL A 130 -29.79 -3.11 -2.85
C VAL A 130 -30.09 -2.14 -3.99
N GLY A 131 -30.27 -2.62 -5.21
CA GLY A 131 -30.50 -1.83 -6.42
C GLY A 131 -29.20 -1.28 -7.03
N GLU A 132 -28.42 -0.55 -6.26
CA GLU A 132 -27.11 0.02 -6.66
C GLU A 132 -26.00 -0.53 -5.79
N ALA A 133 -24.81 -0.71 -6.33
CA ALA A 133 -23.64 -1.12 -5.59
C ALA A 133 -23.10 0.05 -4.75
N ASP A 134 -22.59 -0.24 -3.55
CA ASP A 134 -21.95 0.74 -2.68
C ASP A 134 -20.54 1.08 -3.25
N PRO A 135 -20.28 2.29 -3.72
CA PRO A 135 -18.99 2.64 -4.31
C PRO A 135 -17.83 2.63 -3.30
N GLU A 136 -18.12 2.73 -2.00
CA GLU A 136 -17.10 2.68 -0.93
C GLU A 136 -16.85 1.25 -0.42
N ALA A 137 -17.54 0.24 -0.94
CA ALA A 137 -17.34 -1.15 -0.55
C ALA A 137 -16.23 -1.82 -1.37
N LEU A 138 -15.53 -2.78 -0.73
CA LEU A 138 -14.64 -3.71 -1.41
C LEU A 138 -15.42 -4.96 -1.83
N TYR A 139 -15.46 -5.24 -3.13
CA TYR A 139 -16.09 -6.44 -3.68
C TYR A 139 -15.04 -7.52 -3.94
N TYR A 140 -15.30 -8.74 -3.48
CA TYR A 140 -14.39 -9.87 -3.67
C TYR A 140 -15.10 -10.98 -4.42
N LEU A 141 -14.49 -11.47 -5.53
CA LEU A 141 -15.01 -12.55 -6.35
C LEU A 141 -13.98 -13.66 -6.55
N ASN A 142 -14.38 -14.90 -6.30
CA ASN A 142 -13.68 -16.11 -6.72
C ASN A 142 -14.70 -17.12 -7.26
N GLY A 143 -14.29 -18.03 -8.14
CA GLY A 143 -15.18 -19.07 -8.63
C GLY A 143 -14.63 -19.80 -9.84
N GLY A 144 -15.38 -20.81 -10.28
CA GLY A 144 -15.04 -21.66 -11.42
C GLY A 144 -14.57 -23.06 -11.02
N GLY A 145 -14.04 -23.25 -9.81
CA GLY A 145 -13.56 -24.57 -9.37
C GLY A 145 -14.62 -25.66 -9.43
N ASN A 146 -15.85 -25.36 -9.01
CA ASN A 146 -16.96 -26.32 -9.03
C ASN A 146 -17.43 -26.63 -10.46
N ASP A 147 -17.29 -25.71 -11.41
CA ASP A 147 -17.60 -25.99 -12.82
C ASP A 147 -16.76 -27.16 -13.36
N PHE A 148 -15.51 -27.28 -12.89
CA PHE A 148 -14.64 -28.42 -13.21
C PHE A 148 -15.03 -29.69 -12.43
N LEU A 149 -15.30 -29.54 -11.13
CA LEU A 149 -15.58 -30.68 -10.25
C LEU A 149 -16.92 -31.33 -10.56
N ASP A 150 -17.93 -30.55 -10.93
CA ASP A 150 -19.28 -31.02 -11.28
C ASP A 150 -19.41 -31.46 -12.76
N GLY A 151 -18.30 -31.39 -13.52
CA GLY A 151 -18.27 -31.78 -14.91
C GLY A 151 -19.00 -30.83 -15.87
N VAL A 152 -19.20 -29.60 -15.50
CA VAL A 152 -19.67 -28.52 -16.39
C VAL A 152 -18.56 -28.16 -17.37
N VAL A 153 -17.31 -28.06 -16.92
CA VAL A 153 -16.13 -27.82 -17.75
C VAL A 153 -15.49 -29.15 -18.13
N THR A 154 -15.72 -29.58 -19.38
CA THR A 154 -15.15 -30.79 -19.94
C THR A 154 -14.27 -30.54 -21.17
N ASP A 155 -14.33 -29.32 -21.73
CA ASP A 155 -13.56 -28.89 -22.89
C ASP A 155 -13.31 -27.37 -22.86
N ALA A 156 -12.54 -26.86 -23.81
CA ALA A 156 -12.18 -25.44 -23.88
C ALA A 156 -13.38 -24.49 -24.09
N ALA A 157 -14.43 -24.95 -24.78
CA ALA A 157 -15.62 -24.12 -25.00
C ALA A 157 -16.40 -23.94 -23.68
N ALA A 158 -16.53 -25.01 -22.90
CA ALA A 158 -17.16 -24.98 -21.59
C ALA A 158 -16.32 -24.13 -20.58
N ALA A 159 -14.98 -24.25 -20.58
CA ALA A 159 -14.11 -23.40 -19.78
C ALA A 159 -14.26 -21.92 -20.14
N THR A 160 -14.35 -21.61 -21.44
CA THR A 160 -14.65 -20.25 -21.93
C THR A 160 -16.00 -19.76 -21.42
N ALA A 161 -17.05 -20.57 -21.52
CA ALA A 161 -18.40 -20.18 -21.07
C ALA A 161 -18.45 -19.89 -19.56
N SER A 162 -17.82 -20.74 -18.74
CA SER A 162 -17.74 -20.54 -17.29
C SER A 162 -16.97 -19.25 -16.92
N ALA A 163 -15.83 -18.99 -17.59
CA ALA A 163 -15.09 -17.74 -17.37
C ALA A 163 -15.88 -16.49 -17.75
N VAL A 164 -16.62 -16.53 -18.88
CA VAL A 164 -17.52 -15.45 -19.31
C VAL A 164 -18.63 -15.24 -18.27
N THR A 165 -19.20 -16.31 -17.74
CA THR A 165 -20.26 -16.22 -16.72
C THR A 165 -19.75 -15.55 -15.43
N LEU A 166 -18.53 -15.88 -14.99
CA LEU A 166 -17.93 -15.22 -13.83
C LEU A 166 -17.68 -13.72 -14.12
N ALA A 167 -17.15 -13.39 -15.31
CA ALA A 167 -16.95 -12.01 -15.74
C ALA A 167 -18.27 -11.21 -15.78
N GLN A 168 -19.39 -11.82 -16.19
CA GLN A 168 -20.71 -11.17 -16.14
C GLN A 168 -21.12 -10.76 -14.71
N GLY A 169 -20.66 -11.47 -13.69
CA GLY A 169 -20.83 -11.05 -12.31
C GLY A 169 -20.08 -9.75 -12.00
N VAL A 170 -18.86 -9.60 -12.52
CA VAL A 170 -18.09 -8.35 -12.44
C VAL A 170 -18.79 -7.23 -13.22
N ASP A 171 -19.21 -7.51 -14.46
CA ASP A 171 -19.92 -6.55 -15.31
C ASP A 171 -21.18 -6.00 -14.62
N ALA A 172 -21.95 -6.86 -13.95
CA ALA A 172 -23.14 -6.47 -13.23
C ALA A 172 -22.83 -5.55 -12.03
N LEU A 173 -21.78 -5.86 -11.26
CA LEU A 173 -21.37 -5.04 -10.12
C LEU A 173 -20.84 -3.68 -10.56
N VAL A 174 -19.98 -3.63 -11.58
CA VAL A 174 -19.44 -2.38 -12.13
C VAL A 174 -20.56 -1.53 -12.71
N SER A 175 -21.45 -2.11 -13.49
CA SER A 175 -22.62 -1.41 -14.05
C SER A 175 -23.57 -0.86 -12.99
N ALA A 176 -23.58 -1.46 -11.81
CA ALA A 176 -24.37 -1.01 -10.65
C ALA A 176 -23.64 0.04 -9.80
N GLY A 177 -22.37 0.38 -10.08
CA GLY A 177 -21.61 1.43 -9.40
C GLY A 177 -20.46 0.95 -8.51
N ALA A 178 -20.08 -0.34 -8.54
CA ALA A 178 -18.89 -0.82 -7.83
C ALA A 178 -17.61 -0.20 -8.42
N THR A 179 -16.73 0.31 -7.55
CA THR A 179 -15.49 1.01 -7.95
C THR A 179 -14.24 0.19 -7.67
N THR A 180 -14.26 -0.71 -6.67
CA THR A 180 -13.09 -1.50 -6.28
C THR A 180 -13.45 -2.97 -6.11
N LEU A 181 -12.82 -3.81 -6.92
CA LEU A 181 -13.05 -5.25 -6.92
C LEU A 181 -11.73 -6.02 -6.77
N VAL A 182 -11.76 -7.11 -6.02
CA VAL A 182 -10.72 -8.12 -5.96
C VAL A 182 -11.22 -9.34 -6.71
N VAL A 183 -10.51 -9.78 -7.76
CA VAL A 183 -10.93 -10.91 -8.60
C VAL A 183 -9.81 -11.93 -8.68
N ALA A 184 -10.07 -13.13 -8.15
CA ALA A 184 -9.13 -14.26 -8.18
C ALA A 184 -9.27 -15.06 -9.47
N ASN A 185 -8.14 -15.49 -10.04
CA ASN A 185 -8.10 -16.53 -11.08
C ASN A 185 -8.09 -17.93 -10.43
N LEU A 186 -8.15 -18.97 -11.24
CA LEU A 186 -8.03 -20.36 -10.78
C LEU A 186 -6.56 -20.78 -10.68
N PRO A 187 -6.19 -21.57 -9.65
CA PRO A 187 -4.96 -22.35 -9.67
C PRO A 187 -5.06 -23.47 -10.74
N ASP A 188 -3.96 -24.18 -10.96
CA ASP A 188 -4.02 -25.43 -11.72
C ASP A 188 -4.91 -26.46 -11.00
N ILE A 189 -6.13 -26.66 -11.48
CA ILE A 189 -7.07 -27.64 -10.91
C ILE A 189 -6.49 -29.07 -10.99
N GLY A 190 -5.67 -29.36 -12.02
CA GLY A 190 -4.97 -30.62 -12.15
C GLY A 190 -3.92 -30.89 -11.07
N ALA A 191 -3.44 -29.86 -10.40
CA ALA A 191 -2.49 -29.97 -9.29
C ALA A 191 -3.15 -30.11 -7.91
N THR A 192 -4.48 -30.04 -7.82
CA THR A 192 -5.20 -30.35 -6.58
C THR A 192 -5.20 -31.86 -6.31
N PRO A 193 -5.43 -32.32 -5.07
CA PRO A 193 -5.59 -33.76 -4.79
C PRO A 193 -6.67 -34.43 -5.65
N ALA A 194 -7.80 -33.77 -5.92
CA ALA A 194 -8.83 -34.28 -6.83
C ALA A 194 -8.32 -34.42 -8.26
N GLY A 195 -7.58 -33.44 -8.77
CA GLY A 195 -6.96 -33.47 -10.08
C GLY A 195 -5.96 -34.64 -10.22
N PHE A 196 -5.15 -34.88 -9.18
CA PHE A 196 -4.27 -36.06 -9.14
C PHE A 196 -5.03 -37.37 -9.22
N GLN A 197 -6.13 -37.50 -8.48
CA GLN A 197 -6.93 -38.70 -8.43
C GLN A 197 -7.74 -38.96 -9.73
N SER A 198 -8.08 -37.89 -10.45
CA SER A 198 -8.84 -37.96 -11.69
C SER A 198 -8.08 -38.66 -12.84
N GLY A 199 -6.75 -38.65 -12.81
CA GLY A 199 -5.91 -39.10 -13.92
C GLY A 199 -5.92 -38.17 -15.14
N GLN A 200 -6.49 -36.96 -15.04
CA GLN A 200 -6.67 -36.00 -16.14
C GLN A 200 -5.90 -34.69 -15.92
N ARG A 201 -4.79 -34.74 -15.20
CA ARG A 201 -4.03 -33.53 -14.78
C ARG A 201 -3.76 -32.56 -15.92
N ASP A 202 -3.20 -33.06 -17.05
CA ASP A 202 -2.79 -32.19 -18.14
C ASP A 202 -3.99 -31.53 -18.83
N LEU A 203 -5.13 -32.24 -18.91
CA LEU A 203 -6.37 -31.69 -19.42
C LEU A 203 -6.88 -30.57 -18.47
N LEU A 204 -6.94 -30.84 -17.18
CA LEU A 204 -7.40 -29.87 -16.17
C LEU A 204 -6.51 -28.63 -16.12
N LEU A 205 -5.18 -28.80 -16.21
CA LEU A 205 -4.25 -27.68 -16.36
C LEU A 205 -4.57 -26.84 -17.60
N SER A 206 -4.69 -27.48 -18.76
CA SER A 206 -4.99 -26.76 -20.00
C SER A 206 -6.31 -26.01 -19.94
N LEU A 207 -7.35 -26.62 -19.37
CA LEU A 207 -8.67 -25.99 -19.23
C LEU A 207 -8.65 -24.85 -18.19
N SER A 208 -7.88 -24.97 -17.09
CA SER A 208 -7.68 -23.88 -16.13
C SER A 208 -6.98 -22.67 -16.78
N GLN A 209 -6.01 -22.93 -17.65
CA GLN A 209 -5.34 -21.87 -18.42
C GLN A 209 -6.31 -21.16 -19.38
N VAL A 210 -7.17 -21.92 -20.10
CA VAL A 210 -8.20 -21.32 -20.97
C VAL A 210 -9.15 -20.45 -20.16
N PHE A 211 -9.65 -20.96 -19.02
CA PHE A 211 -10.53 -20.18 -18.13
C PHE A 211 -9.87 -18.88 -17.69
N ASN A 212 -8.64 -18.93 -17.20
CA ASN A 212 -7.89 -17.79 -16.70
C ASN A 212 -7.61 -16.76 -17.80
N GLN A 213 -7.22 -17.22 -19.00
CA GLN A 213 -6.98 -16.34 -20.15
C GLN A 213 -8.27 -15.60 -20.55
N VAL A 214 -9.39 -16.30 -20.66
CA VAL A 214 -10.68 -15.68 -21.03
C VAL A 214 -11.14 -14.70 -19.95
N LEU A 215 -11.01 -15.04 -18.68
CA LEU A 215 -11.33 -14.15 -17.57
C LEU A 215 -10.46 -12.88 -17.64
N ASP A 216 -9.17 -13.02 -17.91
CA ASP A 216 -8.25 -11.90 -18.06
C ASP A 216 -8.65 -10.98 -19.24
N GLU A 217 -8.93 -11.55 -20.41
CA GLU A 217 -9.38 -10.80 -21.58
C GLU A 217 -10.69 -10.05 -21.34
N ARG A 218 -11.62 -10.64 -20.58
CA ARG A 218 -12.91 -10.03 -20.25
C ARG A 218 -12.77 -8.87 -19.25
N LEU A 219 -11.87 -9.01 -18.29
CA LEU A 219 -11.65 -7.96 -17.27
C LEU A 219 -10.79 -6.81 -17.80
N ALA A 220 -10.00 -7.04 -18.85
CA ALA A 220 -9.14 -6.01 -19.47
C ALA A 220 -9.91 -4.79 -19.98
N VAL A 221 -11.21 -4.92 -20.28
CA VAL A 221 -12.04 -3.79 -20.73
C VAL A 221 -12.20 -2.69 -19.68
N TYR A 222 -11.98 -3.01 -18.40
CA TYR A 222 -12.08 -2.08 -17.29
C TYR A 222 -10.75 -1.45 -16.89
N ASP A 223 -9.67 -1.69 -17.64
CA ASP A 223 -8.35 -1.16 -17.32
C ASP A 223 -8.37 0.38 -17.26
N GLY A 224 -8.13 0.92 -16.06
CA GLY A 224 -8.15 2.36 -15.78
C GLY A 224 -9.53 2.99 -15.57
N GLU A 225 -10.64 2.25 -15.71
CA GLU A 225 -12.00 2.74 -15.43
C GLU A 225 -12.46 2.37 -14.02
N VAL A 226 -12.11 1.15 -13.57
CA VAL A 226 -12.45 0.58 -12.26
C VAL A 226 -11.23 -0.11 -11.67
N ALA A 227 -11.01 0.03 -10.39
CA ALA A 227 -9.93 -0.64 -9.69
C ALA A 227 -10.21 -2.15 -9.56
N ILE A 228 -9.64 -2.97 -10.46
CA ILE A 228 -9.72 -4.43 -10.38
C ILE A 228 -8.38 -4.98 -9.93
N ILE A 229 -8.30 -5.35 -8.67
CA ILE A 229 -7.14 -5.99 -8.04
C ILE A 229 -7.17 -7.48 -8.40
N ARG A 230 -6.27 -7.90 -9.28
CA ARG A 230 -6.18 -9.29 -9.73
C ARG A 230 -5.40 -10.13 -8.72
N LEU A 231 -5.94 -11.28 -8.34
CA LEU A 231 -5.22 -12.29 -7.56
C LEU A 231 -4.80 -13.42 -8.50
N ASP A 232 -3.49 -13.52 -8.78
CA ASP A 232 -2.92 -14.64 -9.50
C ASP A 232 -2.70 -15.83 -8.55
N VAL A 233 -3.80 -16.51 -8.23
CA VAL A 233 -3.79 -17.68 -7.33
C VAL A 233 -3.00 -18.83 -7.95
N GLY A 234 -2.95 -18.91 -9.28
CA GLY A 234 -2.13 -19.87 -9.99
C GLY A 234 -0.64 -19.69 -9.71
N ALA A 235 -0.14 -18.46 -9.89
CA ALA A 235 1.27 -18.15 -9.59
C ALA A 235 1.61 -18.31 -8.11
N LEU A 236 0.70 -17.92 -7.21
CA LEU A 236 0.86 -18.11 -5.76
C LEU A 236 0.95 -19.61 -5.42
N PHE A 237 0.07 -20.42 -5.96
CA PHE A 237 0.06 -21.87 -5.76
C PHE A 237 1.37 -22.51 -6.22
N ASP A 238 1.85 -22.15 -7.41
CA ASP A 238 3.12 -22.62 -7.96
C ASP A 238 4.29 -22.26 -7.02
N GLU A 239 4.30 -21.04 -6.48
CA GLU A 239 5.35 -20.57 -5.56
C GLU A 239 5.33 -21.34 -4.23
N VAL A 240 4.15 -21.60 -3.68
CA VAL A 240 3.97 -22.38 -2.43
C VAL A 240 4.45 -23.82 -2.62
N VAL A 241 4.10 -24.45 -3.72
CA VAL A 241 4.48 -25.86 -4.01
C VAL A 241 5.97 -25.98 -4.34
N ALA A 242 6.57 -24.96 -4.97
CA ALA A 242 7.99 -24.97 -5.30
C ALA A 242 8.89 -24.82 -4.05
N ALA A 243 8.45 -24.09 -3.03
CA ALA A 243 9.23 -23.83 -1.80
C ALA A 243 8.39 -24.00 -0.51
N PRO A 244 7.76 -25.16 -0.26
CA PRO A 244 6.82 -25.33 0.85
C PRO A 244 7.42 -25.07 2.21
N GLY A 245 8.71 -25.29 2.39
CA GLY A 245 9.43 -25.05 3.63
C GLY A 245 9.41 -23.59 4.07
N ASP A 246 9.47 -22.64 3.13
CA ASP A 246 9.40 -21.21 3.42
C ASP A 246 8.06 -20.85 4.06
N PHE A 247 6.98 -21.47 3.58
CA PHE A 247 5.62 -21.30 4.12
C PHE A 247 5.34 -22.11 5.38
N GLY A 248 6.36 -22.82 5.90
CA GLY A 248 6.23 -23.69 7.08
C GLY A 248 5.47 -25.00 6.82
N LEU A 249 5.25 -25.34 5.54
CA LEU A 249 4.59 -26.56 5.12
C LEU A 249 5.58 -27.75 5.08
N ALA A 250 5.02 -28.97 4.98
CA ALA A 250 5.82 -30.19 4.92
C ALA A 250 6.64 -30.27 3.61
N THR A 251 7.90 -30.70 3.74
CA THR A 251 8.82 -30.87 2.60
C THR A 251 9.10 -32.35 2.25
N ASN A 252 8.53 -33.26 3.01
CA ASN A 252 8.76 -34.70 2.89
C ASN A 252 7.60 -35.45 2.22
N ILE A 253 6.57 -34.74 1.76
CA ILE A 253 5.41 -35.28 1.07
C ILE A 253 4.98 -34.37 -0.08
N PRO A 254 4.34 -34.87 -1.16
CA PRO A 254 3.77 -34.05 -2.21
C PRO A 254 2.53 -33.32 -1.71
N LEU A 255 2.61 -32.02 -1.46
CA LEU A 255 1.49 -31.22 -0.95
C LEU A 255 0.31 -31.18 -1.92
N SER A 256 0.57 -31.24 -3.23
CA SER A 256 -0.44 -31.20 -4.30
C SER A 256 -1.37 -32.41 -4.35
N ASN A 257 -1.06 -33.50 -3.64
CA ASN A 257 -1.91 -34.69 -3.58
C ASN A 257 -2.12 -35.22 -2.16
N ALA A 258 -1.69 -34.48 -1.14
CA ALA A 258 -1.87 -34.84 0.27
C ALA A 258 -3.01 -34.04 0.88
N CYS A 259 -3.89 -34.71 1.64
CA CYS A 259 -5.00 -34.06 2.37
C CYS A 259 -4.95 -34.43 3.85
N PHE A 260 -5.63 -33.60 4.64
CA PHE A 260 -5.76 -33.79 6.08
C PHE A 260 -6.98 -34.64 6.46
N SER A 261 -8.17 -34.36 5.89
CA SER A 261 -9.44 -34.90 6.40
C SER A 261 -10.03 -36.05 5.56
N VAL A 262 -9.57 -36.27 4.35
CA VAL A 262 -10.08 -37.33 3.45
C VAL A 262 -9.04 -38.46 3.35
N SER A 263 -9.37 -39.64 3.87
CA SER A 263 -8.45 -40.77 3.96
C SER A 263 -7.93 -41.25 2.61
N SER A 264 -8.69 -41.06 1.51
CA SER A 264 -8.29 -41.45 0.16
C SER A 264 -7.12 -40.60 -0.41
N CYS A 265 -6.89 -39.43 0.13
CA CYS A 265 -5.77 -38.57 -0.25
C CYS A 265 -4.82 -38.29 0.92
N ASP A 266 -5.13 -38.76 2.12
CA ASP A 266 -4.26 -38.66 3.28
C ASP A 266 -3.13 -39.69 3.21
N ILE A 267 -2.11 -39.37 2.42
CA ILE A 267 -0.87 -40.15 2.31
C ILE A 267 0.22 -39.61 3.25
N SER A 268 -0.15 -38.67 4.11
CA SER A 268 0.71 -37.88 4.96
C SER A 268 0.75 -38.39 6.39
N SER A 269 1.89 -38.27 7.05
CA SER A 269 2.02 -38.45 8.49
C SER A 269 1.40 -37.31 9.31
N TYR A 270 0.78 -36.32 8.69
CA TYR A 270 0.16 -35.14 9.31
C TYR A 270 -1.37 -35.19 9.35
N GLY A 271 -1.99 -36.20 8.69
CA GLY A 271 -3.44 -36.35 8.61
C GLY A 271 -4.10 -36.81 9.92
N LEU A 272 -5.41 -36.99 9.90
CA LEU A 272 -6.21 -37.40 11.09
C LEU A 272 -5.82 -38.76 11.66
N ALA A 273 -5.25 -39.65 10.83
CA ALA A 273 -4.79 -40.97 11.26
C ALA A 273 -3.42 -40.94 11.94
N ALA A 274 -2.71 -39.81 11.92
CA ALA A 274 -1.42 -39.65 12.58
C ALA A 274 -1.57 -39.64 14.10
N GLY A 275 -0.54 -40.08 14.82
CA GLY A 275 -0.51 -40.02 16.28
C GLY A 275 -0.61 -38.58 16.83
N THR A 276 -0.14 -37.62 16.08
CA THR A 276 -0.24 -36.19 16.38
C THR A 276 -0.61 -35.46 15.09
N PRO A 277 -1.90 -35.31 14.78
CA PRO A 277 -2.37 -34.59 13.60
C PRO A 277 -1.87 -33.14 13.58
N ASP A 278 -1.37 -32.67 12.42
CA ASP A 278 -0.92 -31.28 12.24
C ASP A 278 -1.30 -30.75 10.85
N PRO A 279 -2.56 -30.29 10.64
CA PRO A 279 -3.00 -29.76 9.38
C PRO A 279 -2.26 -28.51 8.94
N SER A 280 -1.60 -27.79 9.86
CA SER A 280 -0.79 -26.62 9.53
C SER A 280 0.42 -26.94 8.65
N LYS A 281 0.77 -28.23 8.51
CA LYS A 281 1.83 -28.72 7.64
C LYS A 281 1.35 -29.11 6.25
N LEU A 282 0.05 -29.10 5.99
CA LEU A 282 -0.55 -29.45 4.72
C LEU A 282 -1.18 -28.24 4.05
N LEU A 283 -1.14 -28.20 2.73
CA LEU A 283 -1.79 -27.15 1.94
C LEU A 283 -3.30 -27.41 1.84
N PHE A 284 -3.71 -28.69 1.70
CA PHE A 284 -5.09 -29.09 1.50
C PHE A 284 -5.70 -29.74 2.73
N ASN A 285 -6.91 -29.27 3.08
CA ASN A 285 -7.77 -29.85 4.10
C ASN A 285 -8.39 -31.19 3.61
N ASP A 286 -8.91 -31.18 2.41
CA ASP A 286 -9.51 -32.31 1.68
C ASP A 286 -9.04 -32.36 0.23
N THR A 287 -9.80 -32.94 -0.68
CA THR A 287 -9.36 -33.10 -2.08
C THR A 287 -9.25 -31.81 -2.86
N VAL A 288 -9.86 -30.69 -2.40
CA VAL A 288 -9.89 -29.42 -3.14
C VAL A 288 -9.70 -28.19 -2.26
N HIS A 289 -10.09 -28.25 -0.98
CA HIS A 289 -10.11 -27.08 -0.11
C HIS A 289 -8.78 -26.86 0.63
N PRO A 290 -8.26 -25.64 0.68
CA PRO A 290 -7.08 -25.32 1.47
C PRO A 290 -7.31 -25.50 2.98
N THR A 291 -6.25 -25.83 3.71
CA THR A 291 -6.23 -25.75 5.17
C THR A 291 -6.33 -24.29 5.63
N THR A 292 -6.47 -24.08 6.95
CA THR A 292 -6.37 -22.73 7.54
C THR A 292 -5.05 -22.04 7.21
N THR A 293 -3.95 -22.77 7.04
CA THR A 293 -2.66 -22.24 6.61
C THR A 293 -2.71 -21.77 5.16
N GLY A 294 -3.28 -22.57 4.25
CA GLY A 294 -3.49 -22.14 2.86
C GLY A 294 -4.40 -20.92 2.73
N GLN A 295 -5.46 -20.85 3.55
CA GLN A 295 -6.35 -19.69 3.60
C GLN A 295 -5.66 -18.43 4.17
N GLU A 296 -4.73 -18.59 5.09
CA GLU A 296 -3.91 -17.49 5.63
C GLU A 296 -2.99 -16.92 4.54
N ILE A 297 -2.25 -17.78 3.84
CA ILE A 297 -1.38 -17.38 2.73
C ILE A 297 -2.16 -16.58 1.67
N LEU A 298 -3.37 -17.04 1.30
CA LEU A 298 -4.20 -16.35 0.31
C LEU A 298 -4.72 -15.00 0.83
N ALA A 299 -5.08 -14.91 2.12
CA ALA A 299 -5.52 -13.65 2.73
C ALA A 299 -4.40 -12.62 2.78
N ASP A 300 -3.20 -13.04 3.19
CA ASP A 300 -2.01 -12.18 3.27
C ASP A 300 -1.60 -11.70 1.88
N TYR A 301 -1.71 -12.56 0.86
CA TYR A 301 -1.48 -12.21 -0.54
C TYR A 301 -2.43 -11.09 -1.01
N ALA A 302 -3.73 -11.26 -0.81
CA ALA A 302 -4.71 -10.25 -1.18
C ALA A 302 -4.48 -8.93 -0.42
N TYR A 303 -4.19 -9.00 0.88
CA TYR A 303 -3.89 -7.84 1.71
C TYR A 303 -2.64 -7.10 1.24
N ALA A 304 -1.58 -7.83 0.86
CA ALA A 304 -0.33 -7.26 0.36
C ALA A 304 -0.55 -6.48 -0.95
N LEU A 305 -1.39 -6.98 -1.86
CA LEU A 305 -1.72 -6.30 -3.11
C LEU A 305 -2.60 -5.05 -2.88
N ILE A 306 -3.59 -5.13 -2.00
CA ILE A 306 -4.48 -4.00 -1.70
C ILE A 306 -3.70 -2.81 -1.13
N LYS A 307 -2.77 -3.05 -0.22
CA LYS A 307 -2.00 -1.98 0.42
C LYS A 307 -0.79 -1.48 -0.39
N ALA A 308 -0.38 -2.23 -1.43
CA ALA A 308 0.86 -1.96 -2.15
C ALA A 308 0.97 -0.54 -2.74
N PRO A 309 -0.05 0.00 -3.44
CA PRO A 309 0.03 1.34 -4.01
C PRO A 309 0.38 2.41 -2.97
N ARG A 310 -0.26 2.33 -1.79
CA ARG A 310 -0.03 3.27 -0.70
C ARG A 310 1.39 3.17 -0.11
N ILE A 311 1.92 1.94 0.02
CA ILE A 311 3.30 1.75 0.46
C ILE A 311 4.30 2.33 -0.55
N LEU A 312 4.04 2.12 -1.84
CA LEU A 312 4.93 2.57 -2.91
C LEU A 312 4.89 4.09 -3.13
N SER A 313 3.82 4.78 -2.72
CA SER A 313 3.72 6.24 -2.77
C SER A 313 4.66 6.95 -1.78
N LEU A 314 5.20 6.24 -0.77
CA LEU A 314 6.17 6.80 0.18
C LEU A 314 7.44 7.33 -0.49
N ALA A 315 7.86 6.70 -1.57
CA ALA A 315 9.04 7.14 -2.33
C ALA A 315 8.91 8.58 -2.84
N GLY A 316 7.72 8.97 -3.31
CA GLY A 316 7.44 10.34 -3.75
C GLY A 316 7.60 11.38 -2.62
N GLY A 317 7.19 11.01 -1.41
CA GLY A 317 7.41 11.83 -0.21
C GLY A 317 8.89 12.10 0.04
N LEU A 318 9.71 11.05 0.04
CA LEU A 318 11.16 11.15 0.29
C LEU A 318 11.87 12.07 -0.73
N VAL A 319 11.49 12.01 -2.01
CA VAL A 319 12.02 12.89 -3.08
C VAL A 319 11.62 14.35 -2.83
N THR A 320 10.35 14.61 -2.54
CA THR A 320 9.83 15.96 -2.24
C THR A 320 10.53 16.56 -1.02
N ASP A 321 10.70 15.79 0.05
CA ASP A 321 11.33 16.24 1.29
C ASP A 321 12.83 16.49 1.10
N SER A 322 13.51 15.74 0.21
CA SER A 322 14.90 16.01 -0.16
C SER A 322 15.08 17.37 -0.84
N LEU A 323 14.16 17.76 -1.72
CA LEU A 323 14.15 19.08 -2.34
C LEU A 323 13.79 20.19 -1.33
N ASN A 324 12.88 19.92 -0.41
CA ASN A 324 12.56 20.85 0.68
C ASN A 324 13.76 21.13 1.59
N ALA A 325 14.48 20.08 1.99
CA ALA A 325 15.68 20.21 2.81
C ALA A 325 16.76 21.04 2.08
N GLN A 326 16.95 20.83 0.79
CA GLN A 326 17.85 21.62 -0.04
C GLN A 326 17.45 23.11 -0.06
N HIS A 327 16.14 23.44 -0.18
CA HIS A 327 15.65 24.82 -0.14
C HIS A 327 15.89 25.48 1.20
N GLN A 328 15.60 24.81 2.31
CA GLN A 328 15.83 25.33 3.66
C GLN A 328 17.32 25.61 3.90
N LEU A 329 18.18 24.69 3.44
CA LEU A 329 19.64 24.84 3.54
C LEU A 329 20.13 26.07 2.76
N VAL A 330 19.70 26.26 1.51
CA VAL A 330 20.02 27.43 0.68
C VAL A 330 19.44 28.70 1.31
N GLY A 331 18.22 28.67 1.81
CA GLY A 331 17.56 29.78 2.49
C GLY A 331 18.36 30.29 3.70
N SER A 332 19.06 29.39 4.40
CA SER A 332 19.92 29.74 5.53
C SER A 332 21.12 30.60 5.11
N GLU A 333 21.65 30.40 3.90
CA GLU A 333 22.76 31.18 3.33
C GLU A 333 22.32 32.58 2.85
N LEU A 334 21.01 32.80 2.67
CA LEU A 334 20.41 34.06 2.25
C LEU A 334 19.95 34.95 3.41
N ARG A 335 20.24 34.59 4.65
CA ARG A 335 19.85 35.40 5.81
C ARG A 335 20.50 36.79 5.81
N PRO A 336 19.77 37.87 6.21
CA PRO A 336 20.24 39.25 6.14
C PRO A 336 21.56 39.53 6.85
N GLY A 337 21.79 38.86 8.00
CA GLY A 337 23.03 39.01 8.77
C GLY A 337 24.28 38.40 8.09
N GLN A 338 24.13 37.81 6.93
CA GLN A 338 25.24 37.28 6.10
C GLN A 338 25.74 38.27 5.03
N GLN A 339 25.20 39.47 5.00
CA GLN A 339 25.54 40.47 3.97
C GLN A 339 27.01 40.83 4.00
N ASP A 340 27.68 40.59 2.88
CA ASP A 340 29.06 40.98 2.61
C ASP A 340 29.16 41.69 1.25
N ASP A 341 30.06 42.66 1.14
CA ASP A 341 30.39 43.30 -0.16
C ASP A 341 31.41 42.50 -0.98
N ALA A 342 31.73 41.28 -0.51
CA ALA A 342 32.73 40.39 -1.08
C ALA A 342 32.08 39.09 -1.59
N TRP A 343 32.67 38.48 -2.59
CA TRP A 343 32.28 37.15 -3.02
C TRP A 343 32.72 36.09 -1.98
N ARG A 344 31.95 35.02 -1.85
CA ARG A 344 32.18 33.98 -0.86
C ARG A 344 31.97 32.60 -1.45
N ILE A 345 32.89 31.67 -1.13
CA ILE A 345 32.72 30.23 -1.35
C ILE A 345 32.37 29.62 0.01
N PHE A 346 31.44 28.68 0.02
CA PHE A 346 31.04 28.00 1.23
C PHE A 346 30.80 26.51 0.98
N VAL A 347 30.95 25.71 2.03
CA VAL A 347 30.48 24.34 2.12
C VAL A 347 29.33 24.29 3.12
N HIS A 348 28.39 23.42 2.90
CA HIS A 348 27.20 23.28 3.76
C HIS A 348 26.80 21.81 3.89
N GLY A 349 26.04 21.50 4.95
CA GLY A 349 25.43 20.20 5.16
C GLY A 349 24.21 20.32 6.06
N ASP A 350 23.31 19.37 5.90
CA ASP A 350 22.08 19.23 6.68
C ASP A 350 21.83 17.78 7.07
N TYR A 351 21.03 17.65 8.11
CA TYR A 351 20.49 16.39 8.63
C TYR A 351 19.06 16.64 9.09
N ARG A 352 18.14 15.74 8.71
CA ARG A 352 16.73 15.78 9.07
C ARG A 352 16.23 14.38 9.42
N GLU A 353 15.41 14.31 10.46
CA GLU A 353 14.62 13.13 10.80
C GLU A 353 13.15 13.48 10.65
N ASP A 354 12.43 12.68 9.87
CA ASP A 354 11.00 12.79 9.67
C ASP A 354 10.34 11.51 10.20
N GLN A 355 9.34 11.68 11.07
CA GLN A 355 8.55 10.57 11.58
C GLN A 355 7.10 10.77 11.13
N SER A 356 6.66 9.93 10.18
CA SER A 356 5.25 9.93 9.81
C SER A 356 4.45 9.02 10.74
N ARG A 357 3.27 9.48 11.15
CA ARG A 357 2.33 8.65 11.90
C ARG A 357 1.72 7.58 11.00
N SER A 358 1.36 6.44 11.61
CA SER A 358 0.65 5.37 10.92
C SER A 358 -0.64 5.89 10.28
N SER A 359 -0.77 5.67 8.98
CA SER A 359 -2.02 5.85 8.25
C SER A 359 -2.67 4.50 7.98
N HIS A 360 -3.87 4.48 7.37
CA HIS A 360 -4.52 3.23 6.95
C HIS A 360 -3.55 2.32 6.20
N TYR A 361 -3.35 1.09 6.68
CA TYR A 361 -2.53 0.03 6.11
C TYR A 361 -1.01 0.28 6.06
N VAL A 362 -0.54 1.46 6.45
CA VAL A 362 0.88 1.81 6.55
C VAL A 362 1.20 2.08 8.01
N GLY A 363 2.16 1.36 8.58
CA GLY A 363 2.67 1.58 9.94
C GLY A 363 3.41 2.91 10.05
N GLU A 364 3.93 3.20 11.25
CA GLU A 364 4.87 4.30 11.44
C GLU A 364 6.05 4.15 10.48
N THR A 365 6.46 5.25 9.85
CA THR A 365 7.63 5.30 8.98
C THR A 365 8.63 6.28 9.56
N ASP A 366 9.88 5.86 9.59
CA ASP A 366 11.01 6.71 9.96
C ASP A 366 11.79 7.03 8.69
N ALA A 367 12.01 8.33 8.43
CA ALA A 367 12.83 8.78 7.32
C ALA A 367 13.98 9.63 7.83
N VAL A 368 15.17 9.43 7.25
CA VAL A 368 16.37 10.20 7.53
C VAL A 368 16.88 10.78 6.23
N GLN A 369 17.23 12.05 6.26
CA GLN A 369 17.79 12.73 5.11
C GLN A 369 19.08 13.47 5.47
N ARG A 370 20.02 13.47 4.55
CA ARG A 370 21.32 14.09 4.70
C ARG A 370 21.71 14.82 3.41
N GLY A 371 22.41 15.92 3.56
CA GLY A 371 22.95 16.64 2.43
C GLY A 371 24.32 17.23 2.75
N ALA A 372 25.18 17.26 1.73
CA ALA A 372 26.45 17.98 1.81
C ALA A 372 26.81 18.59 0.46
N GLY A 373 27.23 19.86 0.46
CA GLY A 373 27.48 20.57 -0.79
C GLY A 373 28.47 21.72 -0.69
N ILE A 374 28.69 22.30 -1.85
CA ILE A 374 29.54 23.48 -2.04
C ILE A 374 28.77 24.53 -2.83
N GLY A 375 28.97 25.80 -2.48
CA GLY A 375 28.34 26.90 -3.19
C GLY A 375 29.21 28.13 -3.23
N ALA A 376 28.75 29.08 -4.02
CA ALA A 376 29.36 30.40 -4.13
C ALA A 376 28.27 31.49 -4.16
N VAL A 377 28.60 32.64 -3.56
CA VAL A 377 27.77 33.85 -3.56
C VAL A 377 28.59 35.00 -4.04
N ILE A 378 28.05 35.81 -4.95
CA ILE A 378 28.65 37.05 -5.43
C ILE A 378 27.76 38.24 -5.07
N PRO A 379 28.34 39.40 -4.65
CA PRO A 379 27.56 40.59 -4.43
C PRO A 379 27.01 41.13 -5.76
N VAL A 380 25.77 41.56 -5.75
CA VAL A 380 25.10 42.28 -6.83
C VAL A 380 24.55 43.59 -6.28
N ARG A 381 24.08 44.48 -7.16
CA ARG A 381 23.51 45.74 -6.70
C ARG A 381 22.35 45.53 -5.71
N GLN A 382 22.55 45.92 -4.46
CA GLN A 382 21.58 45.82 -3.36
C GLN A 382 21.22 44.37 -2.96
N GLY A 383 22.18 43.44 -3.07
CA GLY A 383 21.96 42.07 -2.70
C GLY A 383 23.06 41.13 -3.17
N TRP A 384 22.73 39.86 -3.34
CA TRP A 384 23.64 38.83 -3.84
C TRP A 384 22.93 37.75 -4.64
N LEU A 385 23.71 37.14 -5.51
CA LEU A 385 23.37 36.01 -6.37
C LEU A 385 24.28 34.84 -6.02
N GLY A 386 23.75 33.63 -5.97
CA GLY A 386 24.54 32.43 -5.68
C GLY A 386 24.04 31.20 -6.37
N ALA A 387 24.91 30.18 -6.29
CA ALA A 387 24.63 28.84 -6.77
C ALA A 387 25.25 27.80 -5.83
N THR A 388 24.66 26.62 -5.76
CA THR A 388 25.21 25.49 -5.00
C THR A 388 24.89 24.17 -5.68
N VAL A 389 25.75 23.19 -5.44
CA VAL A 389 25.53 21.78 -5.73
C VAL A 389 25.73 20.99 -4.45
N ALA A 390 24.83 20.06 -4.19
CA ALA A 390 24.85 19.18 -3.01
C ALA A 390 24.60 17.73 -3.40
N GLY A 391 25.36 16.80 -2.83
CA GLY A 391 24.97 15.40 -2.74
C GLY A 391 23.86 15.27 -1.73
N ARG A 392 22.85 14.49 -2.06
CA ARG A 392 21.69 14.17 -1.20
C ARG A 392 21.64 12.67 -0.98
N ASP A 393 21.31 12.29 0.24
CA ASP A 393 21.12 10.91 0.67
C ASP A 393 19.86 10.87 1.53
N GLY A 394 18.99 9.88 1.29
CA GLY A 394 17.74 9.70 2.01
C GLY A 394 17.46 8.22 2.23
N GLU A 395 17.03 7.89 3.43
CA GLU A 395 16.63 6.53 3.83
C GLU A 395 15.23 6.60 4.43
N LEU A 396 14.35 5.69 4.03
CA LEU A 396 13.03 5.49 4.63
C LEU A 396 12.93 4.02 5.02
N GLU A 397 12.58 3.76 6.30
CA GLU A 397 12.40 2.42 6.83
C GLU A 397 10.92 2.12 7.06
N ALA A 398 10.55 0.85 6.86
CA ALA A 398 9.24 0.26 7.07
C ALA A 398 8.00 1.13 6.67
N PRO A 399 7.01 0.53 6.00
CA PRO A 399 6.86 -0.88 5.58
C PRO A 399 7.57 -1.21 4.26
N ALA A 400 8.14 -0.23 3.58
CA ALA A 400 9.09 -0.41 2.48
C ALA A 400 10.38 0.31 2.84
N ASP A 401 11.51 -0.31 2.54
CA ASP A 401 12.79 0.37 2.62
C ASP A 401 13.02 1.11 1.30
N VAL A 402 13.27 2.42 1.36
CA VAL A 402 13.59 3.25 0.19
C VAL A 402 14.90 3.95 0.48
N GLU A 403 15.88 3.76 -0.39
CA GLU A 403 17.16 4.47 -0.38
C GLU A 403 17.16 5.46 -1.56
N LEU A 404 17.55 6.70 -1.30
CA LEU A 404 17.65 7.78 -2.28
C LEU A 404 19.07 8.30 -2.26
N GLU A 405 19.72 8.34 -3.42
CA GLU A 405 21.02 8.99 -3.59
C GLU A 405 20.99 9.88 -4.83
N GLY A 406 21.66 11.04 -4.80
CA GLY A 406 21.71 11.89 -5.97
C GLY A 406 22.30 13.27 -5.74
N LEU A 407 22.05 14.15 -6.69
CA LEU A 407 22.56 15.52 -6.71
C LEU A 407 21.42 16.53 -6.79
N ALA A 408 21.56 17.61 -6.03
CA ALA A 408 20.68 18.77 -6.12
C ALA A 408 21.49 20.02 -6.47
N PHE A 409 20.98 20.80 -7.42
CA PHE A 409 21.54 22.07 -7.87
C PHE A 409 20.59 23.20 -7.49
N SER A 410 21.12 24.33 -7.01
CA SER A 410 20.29 25.48 -6.72
C SER A 410 20.89 26.77 -7.24
N LEU A 411 20.03 27.65 -7.78
CA LEU A 411 20.32 29.03 -8.07
C LEU A 411 19.45 29.91 -7.15
N PHE A 412 20.04 30.96 -6.60
CA PHE A 412 19.34 31.78 -5.65
C PHE A 412 19.79 33.24 -5.70
N VAL A 413 18.86 34.12 -5.35
CA VAL A 413 19.10 35.56 -5.31
C VAL A 413 18.41 36.17 -4.11
N ARG A 414 19.05 37.12 -3.46
CA ARG A 414 18.42 38.01 -2.49
C ARG A 414 18.69 39.46 -2.85
N GLN A 415 17.66 40.31 -2.76
CA GLN A 415 17.77 41.74 -3.01
C GLN A 415 17.08 42.54 -1.90
N HIS A 416 17.53 43.80 -1.72
CA HIS A 416 16.94 44.75 -0.81
C HIS A 416 16.58 46.06 -1.54
N LEU A 417 15.36 46.51 -1.39
CA LEU A 417 14.93 47.81 -1.87
C LEU A 417 14.41 48.62 -0.68
N GLY A 418 15.30 49.39 -0.06
CA GLY A 418 15.00 50.06 1.20
C GLY A 418 14.70 49.03 2.31
N ARG A 419 13.48 49.08 2.87
CA ARG A 419 13.04 48.13 3.91
C ARG A 419 12.50 46.81 3.40
N VAL A 420 12.27 46.68 2.10
CA VAL A 420 11.75 45.45 1.51
C VAL A 420 12.90 44.54 1.09
N GLY A 421 12.92 43.31 1.60
CA GLY A 421 13.77 42.23 1.15
C GLY A 421 12.96 41.31 0.23
N SER A 422 13.61 40.79 -0.81
CA SER A 422 13.06 39.73 -1.66
C SER A 422 14.11 38.63 -1.85
N GLN A 423 13.62 37.39 -1.89
CA GLN A 423 14.45 36.20 -2.10
C GLN A 423 13.75 35.31 -3.11
N ALA A 424 14.53 34.74 -4.03
CA ALA A 424 14.07 33.69 -4.91
C ALA A 424 15.11 32.55 -4.94
N ILE A 425 14.63 31.32 -4.92
CA ILE A 425 15.43 30.09 -4.99
C ILE A 425 14.79 29.21 -6.03
N VAL A 426 15.62 28.62 -6.92
CA VAL A 426 15.19 27.55 -7.83
C VAL A 426 16.18 26.40 -7.65
N SER A 427 15.66 25.20 -7.45
CA SER A 427 16.47 23.98 -7.31
C SER A 427 16.00 22.93 -8.30
N TYR A 428 16.93 22.06 -8.70
CA TYR A 428 16.70 20.87 -9.49
C TYR A 428 17.43 19.70 -8.82
N GLY A 429 16.77 18.57 -8.70
CA GLY A 429 17.32 17.33 -8.18
C GLY A 429 17.21 16.19 -9.18
N ASP A 430 18.22 15.32 -9.17
CA ASP A 430 18.29 14.10 -9.97
C ASP A 430 18.81 12.99 -9.06
N PHE A 431 17.98 11.94 -8.86
CA PHE A 431 18.18 10.95 -7.83
C PHE A 431 18.00 9.53 -8.38
N ASP A 432 18.79 8.61 -7.89
CA ASP A 432 18.58 7.18 -8.00
C ASP A 432 17.82 6.69 -6.77
N LEU A 433 16.85 5.79 -6.97
CA LEU A 433 16.06 5.17 -5.92
C LEU A 433 16.23 3.66 -5.93
N GLU A 434 16.54 3.08 -4.76
CA GLU A 434 16.42 1.65 -4.50
C GLU A 434 15.25 1.41 -3.56
N LEU A 435 14.33 0.51 -3.97
CA LEU A 435 13.13 0.21 -3.20
C LEU A 435 13.10 -1.28 -2.85
N ARG A 436 12.71 -1.60 -1.60
CA ARG A 436 12.53 -2.97 -1.12
C ARG A 436 11.24 -3.07 -0.33
N ARG A 437 10.23 -3.72 -0.92
CA ARG A 437 8.94 -3.97 -0.26
C ARG A 437 8.92 -5.38 0.33
N ARG A 438 8.58 -5.49 1.62
CA ARG A 438 8.44 -6.78 2.31
C ARG A 438 6.99 -7.25 2.29
N VAL A 439 6.78 -8.51 1.93
CA VAL A 439 5.48 -9.16 1.88
C VAL A 439 5.53 -10.42 2.73
N THR A 440 4.62 -10.52 3.69
CA THR A 440 4.42 -11.73 4.51
C THR A 440 3.27 -12.55 3.90
N LEU A 441 3.48 -13.85 3.75
CA LEU A 441 2.51 -14.81 3.22
C LEU A 441 2.46 -16.01 4.20
N GLY A 442 1.62 -15.94 5.21
CA GLY A 442 1.67 -16.87 6.33
C GLY A 442 3.01 -16.80 7.06
N LYS A 443 3.85 -17.82 6.94
CA LYS A 443 5.21 -17.83 7.52
C LYS A 443 6.31 -17.40 6.56
N ALA A 444 6.01 -17.32 5.27
CA ALA A 444 6.98 -16.90 4.28
C ALA A 444 7.13 -15.38 4.28
N GLU A 445 8.35 -14.90 4.16
CA GLU A 445 8.67 -13.52 3.89
C GLU A 445 9.27 -13.42 2.48
N ARG A 446 8.81 -12.44 1.72
CA ARG A 446 9.33 -12.11 0.38
C ARG A 446 9.78 -10.68 0.38
N THR A 447 10.98 -10.44 -0.12
CA THR A 447 11.50 -9.10 -0.40
C THR A 447 11.39 -8.87 -1.89
N LEU A 448 10.67 -7.84 -2.26
CA LEU A 448 10.52 -7.39 -3.63
C LEU A 448 11.39 -6.16 -3.81
N SER A 449 12.34 -6.22 -4.71
CA SER A 449 13.33 -5.16 -4.95
C SER A 449 13.16 -4.56 -6.34
N SER A 450 13.44 -3.27 -6.43
CA SER A 450 13.44 -2.51 -7.69
C SER A 450 14.38 -1.32 -7.58
N GLY A 451 14.82 -0.84 -8.74
CA GLY A 451 15.56 0.41 -8.87
C GLY A 451 14.88 1.30 -9.90
N THR A 452 14.90 2.61 -9.68
CA THR A 452 14.37 3.60 -10.61
C THR A 452 15.07 4.94 -10.43
N THR A 453 14.72 5.92 -11.26
CA THR A 453 15.22 7.29 -11.15
C THR A 453 14.11 8.27 -10.81
N ALA A 454 14.47 9.34 -10.11
CA ALA A 454 13.57 10.42 -9.78
C ALA A 454 14.19 11.77 -10.12
N ARG A 455 13.38 12.70 -10.55
CA ARG A 455 13.79 14.08 -10.80
C ARG A 455 12.74 15.02 -10.26
N GLY A 456 13.20 16.21 -9.89
CA GLY A 456 12.26 17.23 -9.47
C GLY A 456 12.88 18.60 -9.52
N TRP A 457 12.00 19.58 -9.51
CA TRP A 457 12.40 20.97 -9.36
C TRP A 457 11.55 21.66 -8.31
N ALA A 458 12.12 22.68 -7.69
CA ALA A 458 11.43 23.47 -6.70
C ALA A 458 11.74 24.95 -6.92
N ALA A 459 10.74 25.82 -6.69
CA ALA A 459 10.89 27.25 -6.76
C ALA A 459 10.26 27.93 -5.54
N GLU A 460 10.98 28.86 -4.93
CA GLU A 460 10.49 29.66 -3.80
C GLU A 460 10.60 31.15 -4.09
N LEU A 461 9.59 31.89 -3.71
CA LEU A 461 9.62 33.35 -3.61
C LEU A 461 9.28 33.77 -2.17
N ARG A 462 10.15 34.60 -1.57
CA ARG A 462 9.94 35.16 -0.23
C ARG A 462 10.07 36.67 -0.25
N LEU A 463 9.19 37.36 0.46
CA LEU A 463 9.21 38.79 0.67
C LEU A 463 9.22 39.08 2.17
N ASP A 464 10.06 40.01 2.59
CA ASP A 464 10.15 40.43 3.98
C ASP A 464 10.20 41.95 4.11
N TYR A 465 9.77 42.48 5.25
CA TYR A 465 9.77 43.90 5.53
C TYR A 465 10.52 44.20 6.83
N ARG A 466 11.66 44.89 6.72
CA ARG A 466 12.51 45.27 7.88
C ARG A 466 11.83 46.27 8.78
N LEU A 467 11.59 45.91 10.04
CA LEU A 467 11.01 46.74 11.07
C LEU A 467 12.06 47.63 11.79
N THR A 468 13.28 47.09 11.93
CA THR A 468 14.39 47.79 12.61
C THR A 468 15.00 48.87 11.73
N ALA A 469 15.62 49.89 12.38
CA ALA A 469 16.37 50.94 11.68
C ALA A 469 17.56 50.32 10.88
N GLU A 470 18.02 51.00 9.84
CA GLU A 470 19.11 50.51 9.00
C GLU A 470 20.43 50.33 9.75
N GLU A 471 20.69 51.23 10.75
CA GLU A 471 21.86 51.19 11.59
C GLU A 471 21.79 50.17 12.73
N SER A 472 20.65 49.50 12.90
CA SER A 472 20.46 48.50 13.94
C SER A 472 21.28 47.23 13.61
N ALA A 473 21.97 46.70 14.61
CA ALA A 473 22.62 45.42 14.55
C ALA A 473 21.62 44.24 14.34
N TRP A 474 20.34 44.49 14.62
CA TRP A 474 19.25 43.51 14.43
C TRP A 474 18.49 43.79 13.15
N TYR A 475 18.26 42.72 12.39
CA TYR A 475 17.28 42.67 11.30
C TYR A 475 16.08 41.92 11.81
N THR A 476 14.98 42.60 12.08
CA THR A 476 13.71 41.96 12.45
C THR A 476 12.69 42.25 11.37
N ALA A 477 12.10 41.24 10.82
CA ALA A 477 11.19 41.36 9.67
C ALA A 477 10.09 40.28 9.68
N PRO A 478 8.82 40.64 9.57
CA PRO A 478 7.80 39.73 9.11
C PRO A 478 8.08 39.34 7.65
N PHE A 479 7.66 38.14 7.28
CA PHE A 479 7.80 37.66 5.91
C PHE A 479 6.59 36.84 5.47
N VAL A 480 6.45 36.72 4.16
CA VAL A 480 5.61 35.76 3.48
C VAL A 480 6.46 34.99 2.47
N ALA A 481 6.20 33.73 2.31
CA ALA A 481 6.88 32.88 1.33
C ALA A 481 5.87 31.96 0.64
N TYR A 482 6.17 31.64 -0.61
CA TYR A 482 5.47 30.62 -1.37
C TYR A 482 6.48 29.73 -2.04
N ARG A 483 6.29 28.41 -1.92
CA ARG A 483 7.12 27.38 -2.52
C ARG A 483 6.27 26.43 -3.34
N TYR A 484 6.76 26.10 -4.52
CA TYR A 484 6.25 25.07 -5.39
C TYR A 484 7.31 24.01 -5.61
N ILE A 485 6.93 22.74 -5.53
CA ILE A 485 7.79 21.59 -5.80
C ILE A 485 7.04 20.67 -6.75
N ASP A 486 7.74 20.17 -7.75
CA ASP A 486 7.25 19.21 -8.72
C ASP A 486 8.27 18.07 -8.81
N THR A 487 7.81 16.83 -8.68
CA THR A 487 8.66 15.63 -8.68
C THR A 487 8.06 14.55 -9.56
N HIS A 488 8.94 13.81 -10.23
CA HIS A 488 8.61 12.72 -11.11
C HIS A 488 9.52 11.53 -10.81
N ILE A 489 8.93 10.34 -10.63
CA ILE A 489 9.62 9.05 -10.48
C ILE A 489 9.27 8.22 -11.69
N ASP A 490 10.30 7.73 -12.42
CA ASP A 490 10.12 6.86 -13.58
C ASP A 490 9.49 5.51 -13.14
N GLY A 491 8.59 4.96 -13.95
CA GLY A 491 7.96 3.68 -13.69
C GLY A 491 8.96 2.52 -13.62
N TYR A 492 8.64 1.51 -12.83
CA TYR A 492 9.56 0.41 -12.58
C TYR A 492 8.85 -0.93 -12.39
N ARG A 493 9.64 -2.00 -12.34
CA ARG A 493 9.19 -3.37 -12.08
C ARG A 493 9.85 -3.91 -10.82
N GLU A 494 9.06 -4.51 -9.94
CA GLU A 494 9.57 -5.28 -8.81
C GLU A 494 10.04 -6.67 -9.26
N GLU A 495 11.08 -7.18 -8.57
CA GLU A 495 11.62 -8.53 -8.70
C GLU A 495 11.61 -9.22 -7.33
N GLY A 496 11.62 -10.58 -7.30
CA GLY A 496 11.74 -11.34 -6.05
C GLY A 496 10.60 -12.32 -5.76
N SER A 497 9.40 -12.12 -6.33
CA SER A 497 8.30 -13.09 -6.26
C SER A 497 7.49 -13.03 -7.55
N ARG A 498 7.16 -14.19 -8.13
CA ARG A 498 6.33 -14.24 -9.34
C ARG A 498 4.90 -13.80 -9.06
N ALA A 499 4.35 -14.18 -7.92
CA ALA A 499 2.97 -13.89 -7.56
C ALA A 499 2.75 -12.45 -7.10
N ASN A 500 3.76 -11.81 -6.46
CA ASN A 500 3.60 -10.52 -5.79
C ASN A 500 4.26 -9.33 -6.48
N ALA A 501 5.12 -9.57 -7.48
CA ALA A 501 5.83 -8.49 -8.16
C ALA A 501 4.86 -7.60 -8.93
N LEU A 502 5.06 -6.29 -8.80
CA LEU A 502 4.24 -5.26 -9.44
C LEU A 502 5.00 -4.56 -10.56
N LEU A 503 4.25 -4.08 -11.52
CA LEU A 503 4.64 -3.01 -12.42
C LEU A 503 4.06 -1.73 -11.84
N VAL A 504 4.91 -0.77 -11.56
CA VAL A 504 4.54 0.53 -11.01
C VAL A 504 4.63 1.55 -12.13
N SER A 505 3.58 2.33 -12.34
CA SER A 505 3.56 3.40 -13.33
C SER A 505 4.43 4.58 -12.87
N ASP A 506 4.72 5.51 -13.79
CA ASP A 506 5.34 6.78 -13.43
C ASP A 506 4.53 7.46 -12.32
N GLN A 507 5.22 8.10 -11.38
CA GLN A 507 4.59 8.83 -10.29
C GLN A 507 4.92 10.31 -10.45
N GLU A 508 3.90 11.15 -10.44
CA GLU A 508 4.04 12.60 -10.45
C GLU A 508 3.50 13.14 -9.12
N ARG A 509 4.16 14.14 -8.58
CA ARG A 509 3.71 14.81 -7.36
C ARG A 509 4.07 16.27 -7.40
N ASP A 510 3.08 17.13 -7.16
CA ASP A 510 3.28 18.54 -6.94
C ASP A 510 2.90 18.96 -5.53
N GLU A 511 3.59 19.95 -5.00
CA GLU A 511 3.35 20.48 -3.69
C GLU A 511 3.41 22.01 -3.68
N HIS A 512 2.39 22.61 -3.10
CA HIS A 512 2.27 24.04 -2.90
C HIS A 512 2.32 24.37 -1.41
N ARG A 513 3.30 25.16 -0.99
CA ARG A 513 3.41 25.63 0.41
C ARG A 513 3.36 27.15 0.49
N ALA A 514 2.59 27.67 1.42
CA ALA A 514 2.61 29.09 1.80
C ALA A 514 3.05 29.25 3.25
N GLU A 515 3.90 30.21 3.53
CA GLU A 515 4.36 30.53 4.89
C GLU A 515 4.15 32.01 5.22
N VAL A 516 3.83 32.28 6.48
CA VAL A 516 3.89 33.60 7.09
C VAL A 516 4.68 33.49 8.39
N GLY A 517 5.60 34.42 8.63
CA GLY A 517 6.45 34.31 9.80
C GLY A 517 7.14 35.59 10.20
N LEU A 518 7.98 35.47 11.23
CA LEU A 518 8.84 36.49 11.74
C LEU A 518 10.27 35.99 11.82
N MET A 519 11.19 36.70 11.19
CA MET A 519 12.62 36.46 11.35
C MET A 519 13.30 37.52 12.18
N MET A 520 14.29 37.08 12.92
CA MET A 520 15.24 37.92 13.65
C MET A 520 16.66 37.46 13.32
N ASP A 521 17.50 38.36 12.86
CA ASP A 521 18.89 38.08 12.55
C ASP A 521 19.76 39.21 13.14
N ARG A 522 20.81 38.85 13.84
CA ARG A 522 21.78 39.81 14.39
C ARG A 522 23.09 39.70 13.62
N SER A 523 23.49 40.82 13.03
CA SER A 523 24.81 40.92 12.40
C SER A 523 25.92 40.66 13.41
N PRO A 524 27.02 39.99 13.05
CA PRO A 524 28.11 39.65 13.95
C PRO A 524 28.78 40.92 14.50
N GLN A 525 28.52 41.21 15.79
CA GLN A 525 29.28 42.20 16.54
C GLN A 525 30.27 41.48 17.47
N GLY A 526 31.56 41.78 17.35
CA GLY A 526 32.58 41.02 18.07
C GLY A 526 32.76 39.58 17.57
N GLY A 527 32.33 39.29 16.32
CA GLY A 527 32.48 37.98 15.67
C GLY A 527 31.33 37.00 15.86
N VAL A 528 30.34 37.28 16.70
CA VAL A 528 29.21 36.39 16.98
C VAL A 528 27.89 37.01 16.52
N GLY A 529 27.15 36.29 15.70
CA GLY A 529 25.75 36.57 15.30
C GLY A 529 24.80 35.49 15.79
N VAL A 530 23.52 35.82 15.93
CA VAL A 530 22.46 34.88 16.26
C VAL A 530 21.28 35.09 15.32
N PHE A 531 20.52 34.04 15.05
CA PHE A 531 19.28 34.14 14.28
C PHE A 531 18.18 33.29 14.89
N ALA A 532 16.96 33.68 14.63
CA ALA A 532 15.75 32.91 14.92
C ALA A 532 14.68 33.22 13.87
N GLU A 533 13.90 32.23 13.53
CA GLU A 533 12.78 32.34 12.61
C GLU A 533 11.63 31.47 13.10
N LEU A 534 10.44 32.05 13.15
CA LEU A 534 9.19 31.34 13.45
C LEU A 534 8.25 31.55 12.28
N ALA A 535 7.75 30.48 11.73
CA ALA A 535 6.77 30.47 10.64
C ALA A 535 5.58 29.61 10.97
N TRP A 536 4.42 30.02 10.50
CA TRP A 536 3.25 29.20 10.31
C TRP A 536 3.11 28.95 8.82
N GLY A 537 2.99 27.70 8.43
CA GLY A 537 2.88 27.28 7.05
C GLY A 537 1.63 26.46 6.79
N GLU A 538 1.21 26.43 5.54
CA GLU A 538 0.06 25.68 5.03
C GLU A 538 0.40 25.03 3.70
N HIS A 539 0.04 23.75 3.56
CA HIS A 539 0.00 23.03 2.29
C HIS A 539 -1.30 23.40 1.60
N LEU A 540 -1.22 23.92 0.37
CA LEU A 540 -2.37 24.49 -0.34
C LEU A 540 -3.04 23.50 -1.28
N ASN A 541 -2.46 22.33 -1.48
CA ASN A 541 -3.01 21.24 -2.28
C ASN A 541 -2.98 19.94 -1.50
N ASP A 542 -4.09 19.19 -1.61
CA ASP A 542 -4.27 17.85 -1.02
C ASP A 542 -4.04 16.74 -2.05
N GLU A 543 -3.65 17.07 -3.28
CA GLU A 543 -3.48 16.08 -4.33
C GLU A 543 -2.25 15.20 -4.04
N ASN A 544 -2.51 14.14 -3.29
CA ASN A 544 -1.64 12.98 -3.23
C ASN A 544 -1.87 12.19 -4.49
N ASP A 545 -0.96 12.27 -5.45
CA ASP A 545 -1.03 11.48 -6.67
C ASP A 545 -1.08 10.01 -6.31
N ALA A 546 -2.18 9.38 -6.73
CA ALA A 546 -2.39 7.97 -6.46
C ALA A 546 -1.36 7.14 -7.23
N THR A 547 -0.55 6.35 -6.53
CA THR A 547 0.37 5.42 -7.18
C THR A 547 -0.43 4.33 -7.89
N GLU A 548 -0.25 4.25 -9.20
CA GLU A 548 -0.89 3.25 -10.05
C GLU A 548 0.02 2.03 -10.21
N VAL A 549 -0.54 0.84 -9.99
CA VAL A 549 0.17 -0.42 -10.09
C VAL A 549 -0.64 -1.47 -10.86
N ARG A 550 0.06 -2.48 -11.37
CA ARG A 550 -0.54 -3.70 -11.93
C ARG A 550 0.31 -4.90 -11.55
N LEU A 551 -0.31 -6.06 -11.43
CA LEU A 551 0.41 -7.29 -11.13
C LEU A 551 1.29 -7.71 -12.31
N ALA A 552 2.56 -7.97 -12.09
CA ALA A 552 3.50 -8.28 -13.17
C ALA A 552 3.21 -9.60 -13.89
N SER A 553 2.54 -10.56 -13.22
CA SER A 553 2.09 -11.82 -13.81
C SER A 553 0.75 -11.70 -14.55
N LEU A 554 -0.09 -10.71 -14.21
CA LEU A 554 -1.39 -10.43 -14.85
C LEU A 554 -1.52 -8.91 -15.10
N PRO A 555 -0.85 -8.34 -16.12
CA PRO A 555 -0.72 -6.89 -16.26
C PRO A 555 -1.92 -6.21 -16.95
N THR A 556 -3.07 -6.87 -17.02
CA THR A 556 -4.25 -6.38 -17.74
C THR A 556 -5.04 -5.33 -17.00
N ASN A 557 -5.05 -5.35 -15.69
CA ASN A 557 -5.79 -4.40 -14.88
C ASN A 557 -4.85 -3.63 -13.96
N ARG A 558 -5.08 -2.35 -13.88
CA ARG A 558 -4.39 -1.46 -12.98
C ARG A 558 -5.32 -1.03 -11.84
N TRP A 559 -4.73 -0.77 -10.71
CA TRP A 559 -5.41 -0.15 -9.60
C TRP A 559 -4.49 0.87 -8.94
N SER A 560 -5.10 1.82 -8.30
CA SER A 560 -4.40 2.84 -7.53
C SER A 560 -4.84 2.80 -6.07
N GLY A 561 -4.00 3.30 -5.21
CA GLY A 561 -4.34 3.62 -3.83
C GLY A 561 -4.07 5.08 -3.58
N GLU A 562 -4.90 5.71 -2.78
CA GLU A 562 -4.65 7.06 -2.29
C GLU A 562 -3.26 7.10 -1.63
N GLY A 563 -2.50 8.13 -1.91
CA GLY A 563 -1.23 8.41 -1.25
C GLY A 563 -1.40 8.52 0.27
N ILE A 564 -0.32 8.72 0.98
CA ILE A 564 -0.39 8.95 2.43
C ILE A 564 -0.92 10.36 2.65
N GLU A 565 -2.10 10.47 3.26
CA GLU A 565 -2.65 11.75 3.69
C GLU A 565 -1.77 12.35 4.79
N ARG A 566 -1.53 13.64 4.72
CA ARG A 566 -0.95 14.38 5.84
C ARG A 566 -1.99 14.51 6.95
N ASP A 567 -1.55 14.36 8.19
CA ASP A 567 -2.44 14.53 9.36
C ASP A 567 -3.03 15.95 9.44
N LYS A 568 -2.31 16.94 8.91
CA LYS A 568 -2.69 18.37 8.91
C LYS A 568 -2.12 19.11 7.72
N ASP A 569 -2.90 20.03 7.17
CA ASP A 569 -2.48 20.91 6.08
C ASP A 569 -1.57 22.05 6.57
N HIS A 570 -1.50 22.29 7.88
CA HIS A 570 -0.74 23.37 8.49
C HIS A 570 0.37 22.84 9.41
N TYR A 571 1.45 23.61 9.51
CA TYR A 571 2.60 23.31 10.36
C TYR A 571 3.18 24.57 11.00
N LEU A 572 3.93 24.39 12.08
CA LEU A 572 4.81 25.39 12.66
C LEU A 572 6.26 25.02 12.38
N ARG A 573 7.07 26.00 12.03
CA ARG A 573 8.52 25.86 11.87
C ARG A 573 9.25 26.85 12.75
N LEU A 574 10.19 26.37 13.53
CA LEU A 574 11.09 27.17 14.37
C LEU A 574 12.53 26.83 14.02
N ASP A 575 13.27 27.81 13.54
CA ASP A 575 14.71 27.72 13.29
C ASP A 575 15.46 28.66 14.21
N THR A 576 16.59 28.20 14.73
CA THR A 576 17.49 29.02 15.53
C THR A 576 18.94 28.67 15.20
N GLY A 577 19.87 29.62 15.44
CA GLY A 577 21.28 29.29 15.24
C GLY A 577 22.23 30.40 15.56
N LEU A 578 23.50 30.03 15.41
CA LEU A 578 24.65 30.86 15.71
C LEU A 578 25.53 31.04 14.47
N ARG A 579 26.14 32.21 14.37
CA ARG A 579 27.12 32.53 13.33
C ARG A 579 28.38 33.08 13.98
N LEU A 580 29.51 32.53 13.57
CA LEU A 580 30.84 32.97 14.01
C LEU A 580 31.62 33.53 12.82
N THR A 581 32.10 34.77 12.91
CA THR A 581 32.93 35.38 11.88
C THR A 581 34.36 35.63 12.44
N LEU A 582 35.34 35.04 11.79
CA LEU A 582 36.76 35.09 12.16
C LEU A 582 37.57 35.60 10.96
N GLY A 583 37.77 36.91 10.85
CA GLY A 583 38.35 37.52 9.66
C GLY A 583 37.48 37.25 8.43
N ASN A 584 38.07 36.61 7.42
CA ASN A 584 37.36 36.24 6.19
C ASN A 584 36.60 34.91 6.30
N ALA A 585 36.77 34.15 7.39
CA ALA A 585 36.08 32.88 7.61
C ALA A 585 34.77 33.09 8.34
N ARG A 586 33.77 32.34 7.94
CA ARG A 586 32.44 32.32 8.58
C ARG A 586 32.02 30.89 8.83
N LEU A 587 31.52 30.63 10.04
CA LEU A 587 30.89 29.37 10.44
C LEU A 587 29.46 29.65 10.86
N GLN A 588 28.52 28.81 10.46
CA GLN A 588 27.12 28.88 10.89
C GLN A 588 26.65 27.50 11.31
N ALA A 589 25.93 27.44 12.42
CA ALA A 589 25.23 26.26 12.90
C ALA A 589 23.78 26.64 13.22
N GLY A 590 22.85 25.86 12.73
CA GLY A 590 21.43 26.01 12.97
C GLY A 590 20.78 24.69 13.38
N ALA A 591 19.71 24.81 14.15
CA ALA A 591 18.81 23.72 14.50
C ALA A 591 17.38 24.23 14.45
N GLY A 592 16.47 23.38 14.03
CA GLY A 592 15.06 23.71 13.98
C GLY A 592 14.16 22.51 14.17
N VAL A 593 12.88 22.80 14.24
CA VAL A 593 11.80 21.81 14.26
C VAL A 593 10.70 22.29 13.33
N GLU A 594 10.06 21.33 12.63
CA GLU A 594 8.91 21.57 11.78
C GLU A 594 7.82 20.55 12.12
N GLY A 595 6.55 20.92 12.02
CA GLY A 595 5.42 20.04 12.24
C GLY A 595 4.32 20.68 13.09
N TRP A 596 3.24 19.95 13.35
CA TRP A 596 2.14 20.40 14.21
C TRP A 596 1.89 19.43 15.36
N ASP A 597 1.55 18.20 15.08
CA ASP A 597 1.28 17.16 16.09
C ASP A 597 2.54 16.35 16.45
N SER A 598 3.48 16.21 15.50
CA SER A 598 4.85 15.75 15.69
C SER A 598 5.82 16.84 15.28
N LEU A 599 6.91 17.00 16.01
CA LEU A 599 7.96 17.94 15.69
C LEU A 599 9.16 17.20 15.13
N GLU A 600 9.49 17.49 13.90
CA GLU A 600 10.57 16.86 13.12
C GLU A 600 11.84 17.72 13.25
N PRO A 601 12.89 17.21 13.89
CA PRO A 601 14.11 17.97 14.09
C PRO A 601 14.95 18.02 12.82
N HIS A 602 15.58 19.17 12.59
CA HIS A 602 16.57 19.32 11.54
C HIS A 602 17.76 20.16 12.01
N PHE A 603 18.93 19.88 11.41
CA PHE A 603 20.19 20.54 11.71
C PHE A 603 20.87 20.99 10.43
N GLN A 604 21.59 22.11 10.51
CA GLN A 604 22.33 22.64 9.37
C GLN A 604 23.66 23.23 9.83
N LEU A 605 24.67 23.05 9.02
CA LEU A 605 26.02 23.58 9.22
C LEU A 605 26.53 24.20 7.94
N SER A 606 27.22 25.34 8.04
CA SER A 606 27.98 25.86 6.90
C SER A 606 29.28 26.51 7.33
N ALA A 607 30.24 26.50 6.43
CA ALA A 607 31.54 27.16 6.57
C ALA A 607 31.90 27.86 5.26
N GLY A 608 32.27 29.12 5.32
CA GLY A 608 32.58 29.91 4.13
C GLY A 608 33.81 30.80 4.30
N LEU A 609 34.40 31.16 3.15
CA LEU A 609 35.50 32.10 3.05
C LEU A 609 35.11 33.22 2.09
N SER A 610 35.29 34.48 2.52
CA SER A 610 35.05 35.69 1.73
C SER A 610 36.38 36.23 1.18
N PHE A 611 36.34 36.77 -0.05
CA PHE A 611 37.54 37.21 -0.79
C PHE A 611 37.39 38.63 -1.27
#